data_be4137f2efa5a760981042557224d274
#
_entry.id   be4137f2efa5a760981042557224d274
#
_cell.length_a   1.000
_cell.length_b   1.000
_cell.length_c   1.000
_cell.angle_alpha   90.00
_cell.angle_beta   90.00
_cell.angle_gamma   90.00
#
_symmetry.space_group_name_H-M   'P 1'
#
loop_
_entity.id
_entity.type
_entity.pdbx_description
1 polymer ?
#
loop_
_entity_poly.entity_id
_entity_poly.type
_entity_poly.pdbx_seq_one_letter_code
_entity_poly.pdbx_strand_id
1 'polypeptide(L)'
;MVKLVFARHGQSEWNKANLFTGWADVDLSEKGIQQAIDAGKLIKEAGIEFDQAYTSVLKRAIKTTDLALEACDQLWIPVEKSRRLNERHYGGLTGKNKAEAAEKFGDEQVHIWRRSYDVLPPKMDRDDEYSAHGDRRYAKLDDSVIPDAENLKVTLERVLPFWEDKIAPDLKAGKNVFIGAHGNS
;
A
#
# COMPACT_ATOMS: atom_id res chain seq x y z
N MET A 1 2.08 -11.70 25.29
CA MET A 1 2.89 -11.61 24.05
C MET A 1 2.22 -10.61 23.14
N VAL A 2 2.93 -9.58 22.66
CA VAL A 2 2.42 -8.59 21.72
C VAL A 2 2.20 -9.23 20.34
N LYS A 3 1.15 -8.79 19.62
CA LYS A 3 0.81 -9.28 18.29
C LYS A 3 0.92 -8.18 17.25
N LEU A 4 1.49 -8.51 16.11
CA LEU A 4 1.54 -7.68 14.93
C LEU A 4 0.89 -8.45 13.77
N VAL A 5 -0.12 -7.89 13.17
CA VAL A 5 -0.82 -8.48 12.01
C VAL A 5 -0.63 -7.58 10.80
N PHE A 6 -0.07 -8.14 9.74
CA PHE A 6 0.00 -7.51 8.44
C PHE A 6 -1.13 -8.03 7.55
N ALA A 7 -1.86 -7.13 6.93
CA ALA A 7 -2.83 -7.47 5.89
C ALA A 7 -2.50 -6.68 4.62
N ARG A 8 -2.30 -7.39 3.52
CA ARG A 8 -2.32 -6.78 2.20
C ARG A 8 -3.77 -6.48 1.83
N HIS A 9 -4.01 -5.35 1.14
CA HIS A 9 -5.35 -5.05 0.62
C HIS A 9 -5.87 -6.17 -0.28
N GLY A 10 -7.20 -6.31 -0.36
CA GLY A 10 -7.86 -7.23 -1.25
C GLY A 10 -7.65 -6.89 -2.73
N GLN A 11 -8.16 -7.72 -3.64
CA GLN A 11 -8.07 -7.47 -5.08
C GLN A 11 -8.62 -6.08 -5.41
N SER A 12 -7.83 -5.28 -6.14
CA SER A 12 -8.28 -4.00 -6.70
C SER A 12 -8.83 -4.19 -8.12
N GLU A 13 -9.56 -3.18 -8.62
CA GLU A 13 -10.04 -3.17 -10.00
C GLU A 13 -8.89 -3.29 -11.01
N TRP A 14 -7.75 -2.67 -10.73
CA TRP A 14 -6.58 -2.78 -11.61
C TRP A 14 -5.78 -4.07 -11.41
N ASN A 15 -5.82 -4.72 -10.26
CA ASN A 15 -5.32 -6.09 -10.12
C ASN A 15 -6.11 -7.03 -11.04
N LYS A 16 -7.44 -6.89 -11.04
CA LYS A 16 -8.33 -7.67 -11.91
C LYS A 16 -8.05 -7.41 -13.39
N ALA A 17 -7.78 -6.17 -13.78
CA ALA A 17 -7.45 -5.77 -15.14
C ALA A 17 -5.97 -6.00 -15.53
N ASN A 18 -5.14 -6.50 -14.61
CA ASN A 18 -3.70 -6.71 -14.80
C ASN A 18 -2.91 -5.45 -15.15
N LEU A 19 -3.25 -4.32 -14.51
CA LEU A 19 -2.57 -3.04 -14.70
C LEU A 19 -1.60 -2.74 -13.57
N PHE A 20 -0.52 -2.00 -13.88
CA PHE A 20 0.37 -1.43 -12.88
C PHE A 20 -0.36 -0.35 -12.09
N THR A 21 -0.42 -0.45 -10.78
CA THR A 21 -1.22 0.46 -9.93
C THR A 21 -0.37 1.50 -9.20
N GLY A 22 0.56 1.07 -8.37
CA GLY A 22 1.41 1.98 -7.59
C GLY A 22 0.61 2.97 -6.74
N TRP A 23 0.80 4.27 -6.98
CA TRP A 23 0.13 5.34 -6.26
C TRP A 23 -1.21 5.78 -6.88
N ALA A 24 -1.63 5.20 -7.99
CA ALA A 24 -2.98 5.43 -8.49
C ALA A 24 -3.99 4.96 -7.45
N ASP A 25 -4.99 5.81 -7.16
CA ASP A 25 -5.95 5.57 -6.07
C ASP A 25 -7.13 4.73 -6.53
N VAL A 26 -6.83 3.48 -6.87
CA VAL A 26 -7.77 2.51 -7.42
C VAL A 26 -8.53 1.80 -6.30
N ASP A 27 -9.82 1.60 -6.49
CA ASP A 27 -10.70 0.95 -5.51
C ASP A 27 -10.56 -0.57 -5.52
N LEU A 28 -11.08 -1.20 -4.48
CA LEU A 28 -11.25 -2.65 -4.40
C LEU A 28 -12.30 -3.12 -5.39
N SER A 29 -12.09 -4.32 -5.95
CA SER A 29 -13.16 -5.08 -6.61
C SER A 29 -14.11 -5.67 -5.58
N GLU A 30 -15.26 -6.19 -6.02
CA GLU A 30 -16.19 -6.92 -5.14
C GLU A 30 -15.49 -8.08 -4.42
N LYS A 31 -14.65 -8.82 -5.13
CA LYS A 31 -13.83 -9.89 -4.54
C LYS A 31 -12.88 -9.34 -3.48
N GLY A 32 -12.25 -8.19 -3.73
CA GLY A 32 -11.34 -7.54 -2.77
C GLY A 32 -12.05 -7.11 -1.49
N ILE A 33 -13.29 -6.61 -1.60
CA ILE A 33 -14.14 -6.27 -0.45
C ILE A 33 -14.42 -7.54 0.38
N GLN A 34 -14.80 -8.64 -0.25
CA GLN A 34 -15.07 -9.89 0.44
C GLN A 34 -13.81 -10.46 1.11
N GLN A 35 -12.67 -10.36 0.45
CA GLN A 35 -11.37 -10.76 1.04
C GLN A 35 -11.06 -9.99 2.31
N ALA A 36 -11.32 -8.68 2.34
CA ALA A 36 -11.11 -7.85 3.53
C ALA A 36 -12.05 -8.25 4.68
N ILE A 37 -13.32 -8.52 4.38
CA ILE A 37 -14.29 -8.99 5.36
C ILE A 37 -13.88 -10.35 5.92
N ASP A 38 -13.45 -11.27 5.06
CA ASP A 38 -13.01 -12.61 5.46
C ASP A 38 -11.76 -12.54 6.35
N ALA A 39 -10.83 -11.64 6.05
CA ALA A 39 -9.66 -11.40 6.90
C ALA A 39 -10.08 -10.94 8.31
N GLY A 40 -11.05 -10.04 8.42
CA GLY A 40 -11.60 -9.60 9.70
C GLY A 40 -12.28 -10.73 10.48
N LYS A 41 -13.01 -11.62 9.80
CA LYS A 41 -13.60 -12.80 10.41
C LYS A 41 -12.55 -13.75 10.99
N LEU A 42 -11.44 -13.97 10.28
CA LEU A 42 -10.33 -14.79 10.77
C LEU A 42 -9.68 -14.17 12.01
N ILE A 43 -9.52 -12.85 12.04
CA ILE A 43 -9.00 -12.13 13.21
C ILE A 43 -9.93 -12.32 14.41
N LYS A 44 -11.24 -12.19 14.19
CA LYS A 44 -12.25 -12.41 15.24
C LYS A 44 -12.19 -13.82 15.79
N GLU A 45 -12.14 -14.84 14.93
CA GLU A 45 -12.02 -16.25 15.34
C GLU A 45 -10.74 -16.52 16.13
N ALA A 46 -9.62 -15.86 15.75
CA ALA A 46 -8.36 -15.97 16.47
C ALA A 46 -8.36 -15.22 17.81
N GLY A 47 -9.37 -14.43 18.10
CA GLY A 47 -9.48 -13.66 19.34
C GLY A 47 -8.43 -12.57 19.49
N ILE A 48 -7.95 -11.99 18.38
CA ILE A 48 -6.93 -10.94 18.41
C ILE A 48 -7.60 -9.58 18.59
N GLU A 49 -7.22 -8.87 19.63
CA GLU A 49 -7.65 -7.52 19.91
C GLU A 49 -6.50 -6.53 19.64
N PHE A 50 -6.78 -5.46 18.89
CA PHE A 50 -5.81 -4.44 18.52
C PHE A 50 -5.97 -3.16 19.35
N ASP A 51 -4.84 -2.50 19.62
CA ASP A 51 -4.80 -1.19 20.27
C ASP A 51 -4.61 -0.05 19.26
N GLN A 52 -4.01 -0.34 18.12
CA GLN A 52 -3.69 0.62 17.06
C GLN A 52 -3.70 -0.05 15.69
N ALA A 53 -4.17 0.66 14.68
CA ALA A 53 -4.03 0.28 13.28
C ALA A 53 -3.31 1.38 12.48
N TYR A 54 -2.60 0.95 11.44
CA TYR A 54 -1.91 1.81 10.48
C TYR A 54 -2.27 1.39 9.06
N THR A 55 -2.41 2.36 8.17
CA THR A 55 -2.68 2.11 6.75
C THR A 55 -2.08 3.22 5.89
N SER A 56 -2.12 3.05 4.57
CA SER A 56 -1.70 4.07 3.63
C SER A 56 -2.78 5.13 3.40
N VAL A 57 -2.52 6.06 2.48
CA VAL A 57 -3.52 7.06 2.04
C VAL A 57 -4.22 6.64 0.75
N LEU A 58 -4.05 5.39 0.32
CA LEU A 58 -4.72 4.83 -0.85
C LEU A 58 -5.99 4.08 -0.44
N LYS A 59 -7.10 4.37 -1.13
CA LYS A 59 -8.43 3.88 -0.71
C LYS A 59 -8.53 2.36 -0.61
N ARG A 60 -7.85 1.60 -1.45
CA ARG A 60 -7.88 0.13 -1.39
C ARG A 60 -7.31 -0.43 -0.08
N ALA A 61 -6.28 0.21 0.48
CA ALA A 61 -5.73 -0.17 1.78
C ALA A 61 -6.58 0.34 2.94
N ILE A 62 -7.08 1.57 2.84
CA ILE A 62 -7.97 2.17 3.85
C ILE A 62 -9.25 1.34 3.99
N LYS A 63 -9.90 1.02 2.87
CA LYS A 63 -11.12 0.21 2.86
C LYS A 63 -10.88 -1.21 3.39
N THR A 64 -9.78 -1.85 2.99
CA THR A 64 -9.41 -3.17 3.53
C THR A 64 -9.26 -3.14 5.04
N THR A 65 -8.57 -2.13 5.56
CA THR A 65 -8.39 -1.93 7.00
C THR A 65 -9.73 -1.75 7.70
N ASP A 66 -10.57 -0.83 7.21
CA ASP A 66 -11.87 -0.53 7.81
C ASP A 66 -12.82 -1.74 7.77
N LEU A 67 -12.89 -2.45 6.64
CA LEU A 67 -13.73 -3.65 6.50
C LEU A 67 -13.26 -4.79 7.40
N ALA A 68 -11.96 -5.01 7.52
CA ALA A 68 -11.41 -6.02 8.42
C ALA A 68 -11.69 -5.68 9.89
N LEU A 69 -11.47 -4.43 10.29
CA LEU A 69 -11.76 -3.97 11.66
C LEU A 69 -13.25 -4.02 11.98
N GLU A 70 -14.11 -3.65 11.03
CA GLU A 70 -15.57 -3.79 11.20
C GLU A 70 -15.98 -5.24 11.40
N ALA A 71 -15.46 -6.16 10.58
CA ALA A 71 -15.79 -7.58 10.66
C ALA A 71 -15.33 -8.25 11.96
N CYS A 72 -14.33 -7.71 12.64
CA CYS A 72 -13.91 -8.18 13.97
C CYS A 72 -14.37 -7.29 15.13
N ASP A 73 -15.33 -6.40 14.88
CA ASP A 73 -15.93 -5.49 15.88
C ASP A 73 -14.92 -4.54 16.56
N GLN A 74 -13.89 -4.13 15.81
CA GLN A 74 -12.83 -3.24 16.31
C GLN A 74 -12.67 -1.95 15.47
N LEU A 75 -13.72 -1.55 14.74
CA LEU A 75 -13.68 -0.33 13.94
C LEU A 75 -13.41 0.95 14.76
N TRP A 76 -13.70 0.91 16.06
CA TRP A 76 -13.53 2.00 17.00
C TRP A 76 -12.09 2.31 17.40
N ILE A 77 -11.13 1.43 17.12
CA ILE A 77 -9.72 1.65 17.51
C ILE A 77 -9.10 2.80 16.73
N PRO A 78 -8.04 3.46 17.25
CA PRO A 78 -7.31 4.47 16.51
C PRO A 78 -6.70 3.91 15.22
N VAL A 79 -6.90 4.62 14.12
CA VAL A 79 -6.31 4.30 12.81
C VAL A 79 -5.54 5.51 12.30
N GLU A 80 -4.25 5.35 12.06
CA GLU A 80 -3.40 6.38 11.46
C GLU A 80 -3.09 6.04 10.00
N LYS A 81 -3.30 7.01 9.12
CA LYS A 81 -2.99 6.93 7.69
C LYS A 81 -1.68 7.64 7.40
N SER A 82 -0.80 7.02 6.65
CA SER A 82 0.45 7.63 6.23
C SER A 82 0.81 7.27 4.79
N ARG A 83 1.23 8.27 4.00
CA ARG A 83 1.80 8.04 2.68
C ARG A 83 3.03 7.13 2.72
N ARG A 84 3.73 7.09 3.84
CA ARG A 84 4.92 6.23 4.01
C ARG A 84 4.60 4.75 3.90
N LEU A 85 3.33 4.38 4.08
CA LEU A 85 2.85 3.01 3.86
C LEU A 85 2.23 2.79 2.47
N ASN A 86 2.28 3.78 1.57
CA ASN A 86 1.81 3.60 0.20
C ASN A 86 2.54 2.45 -0.50
N GLU A 87 1.88 1.88 -1.50
CA GLU A 87 2.51 0.96 -2.44
C GLU A 87 3.72 1.63 -3.10
N ARG A 88 4.69 0.85 -3.50
CA ARG A 88 5.77 1.26 -4.37
C ARG A 88 5.23 1.99 -5.60
N HIS A 89 5.85 3.11 -5.96
CA HIS A 89 5.48 3.90 -7.14
C HIS A 89 6.08 3.29 -8.41
N TYR A 90 5.23 2.85 -9.32
CA TYR A 90 5.67 2.22 -10.58
C TYR A 90 6.04 3.22 -11.69
N GLY A 91 6.05 4.51 -11.41
CA GLY A 91 6.46 5.53 -12.36
C GLY A 91 5.63 5.55 -13.63
N GLY A 92 6.27 5.69 -14.78
CA GLY A 92 5.62 5.72 -16.09
C GLY A 92 4.94 4.43 -16.52
N LEU A 93 5.09 3.33 -15.77
CA LEU A 93 4.35 2.08 -16.01
C LEU A 93 2.91 2.14 -15.45
N THR A 94 2.60 3.09 -14.57
CA THR A 94 1.30 3.23 -13.94
C THR A 94 0.17 3.29 -14.97
N GLY A 95 -0.86 2.47 -14.80
CA GLY A 95 -2.00 2.36 -15.71
C GLY A 95 -1.76 1.48 -16.94
N LYS A 96 -0.53 1.02 -17.18
CA LYS A 96 -0.21 0.15 -18.31
C LYS A 96 -0.51 -1.31 -17.97
N ASN A 97 -0.96 -2.07 -18.99
CA ASN A 97 -1.16 -3.50 -18.85
C ASN A 97 0.19 -4.22 -18.74
N LYS A 98 0.30 -5.14 -17.79
CA LYS A 98 1.56 -5.85 -17.52
C LYS A 98 1.98 -6.76 -18.66
N ALA A 99 1.04 -7.44 -19.32
CA ALA A 99 1.32 -8.29 -20.47
C ALA A 99 1.77 -7.48 -21.69
N GLU A 100 1.09 -6.37 -21.96
CA GLU A 100 1.45 -5.44 -23.06
C GLU A 100 2.83 -4.81 -22.82
N ALA A 101 3.15 -4.47 -21.58
CA ALA A 101 4.47 -3.96 -21.21
C ALA A 101 5.55 -5.04 -21.45
N ALA A 102 5.28 -6.30 -21.12
CA ALA A 102 6.18 -7.42 -21.37
C ALA A 102 6.41 -7.66 -22.87
N GLU A 103 5.38 -7.54 -23.69
CA GLU A 103 5.51 -7.60 -25.16
C GLU A 103 6.36 -6.45 -25.71
N LYS A 104 6.18 -5.25 -25.19
CA LYS A 104 6.88 -4.05 -25.67
C LYS A 104 8.34 -3.97 -25.23
N PHE A 105 8.62 -4.29 -23.96
CA PHE A 105 9.94 -4.11 -23.34
C PHE A 105 10.69 -5.42 -23.08
N GLY A 106 10.04 -6.57 -23.27
CA GLY A 106 10.55 -7.89 -22.95
C GLY A 106 10.23 -8.29 -21.50
N ASP A 107 10.00 -9.59 -21.29
CA ASP A 107 9.68 -10.15 -19.98
C ASP A 107 10.76 -9.88 -18.93
N GLU A 108 12.03 -10.03 -19.34
CA GLU A 108 13.18 -9.81 -18.44
C GLU A 108 13.23 -8.37 -17.92
N GLN A 109 13.08 -7.38 -18.81
CA GLN A 109 13.13 -5.97 -18.43
C GLN A 109 11.96 -5.62 -17.50
N VAL A 110 10.76 -6.09 -17.79
CA VAL A 110 9.57 -5.86 -16.94
C VAL A 110 9.74 -6.55 -15.59
N HIS A 111 10.30 -7.76 -15.57
CA HIS A 111 10.62 -8.47 -14.33
C HIS A 111 11.61 -7.66 -13.46
N ILE A 112 12.66 -7.11 -14.07
CA ILE A 112 13.63 -6.25 -13.39
C ILE A 112 12.94 -5.04 -12.77
N TRP A 113 12.12 -4.31 -13.51
CA TRP A 113 11.37 -3.16 -12.98
C TRP A 113 10.43 -3.51 -11.84
N ARG A 114 9.87 -4.72 -11.87
CA ARG A 114 8.92 -5.17 -10.84
C ARG A 114 9.58 -5.71 -9.58
N ARG A 115 10.79 -6.26 -9.68
CA ARG A 115 11.39 -7.08 -8.61
C ARG A 115 12.76 -6.64 -8.17
N SER A 116 13.47 -5.85 -8.97
CA SER A 116 14.80 -5.39 -8.58
C SER A 116 14.73 -4.48 -7.34
N TYR A 117 15.76 -4.60 -6.52
CA TYR A 117 15.90 -3.77 -5.32
C TYR A 117 16.25 -2.32 -5.67
N ASP A 118 17.14 -2.10 -6.64
CA ASP A 118 17.77 -0.80 -6.92
C ASP A 118 17.56 -0.26 -8.34
N VAL A 119 16.88 -0.98 -9.23
CA VAL A 119 16.57 -0.49 -10.58
C VAL A 119 15.23 0.23 -10.57
N LEU A 120 15.23 1.48 -11.03
CA LEU A 120 14.01 2.28 -11.15
C LEU A 120 13.25 1.94 -12.45
N PRO A 121 11.92 1.89 -12.40
CA PRO A 121 11.11 1.92 -13.62
C PRO A 121 11.23 3.29 -14.29
N PRO A 122 10.73 3.44 -15.54
CA PRO A 122 10.67 4.75 -16.19
C PRO A 122 9.94 5.77 -15.32
N LYS A 123 10.43 7.01 -15.28
CA LYS A 123 9.79 8.07 -14.53
C LYS A 123 8.42 8.43 -15.12
N MET A 124 7.48 8.76 -14.25
CA MET A 124 6.20 9.35 -14.64
C MET A 124 6.39 10.84 -14.94
N ASP A 125 5.73 11.33 -15.98
CA ASP A 125 5.66 12.76 -16.23
C ASP A 125 4.86 13.44 -15.12
N ARG A 126 5.29 14.62 -14.71
CA ARG A 126 4.61 15.37 -13.63
C ARG A 126 3.19 15.80 -14.01
N ASP A 127 2.90 15.91 -15.30
CA ASP A 127 1.60 16.27 -15.84
C ASP A 127 0.67 15.05 -16.03
N ASP A 128 1.15 13.86 -15.75
CA ASP A 128 0.36 12.64 -15.85
C ASP A 128 -0.82 12.69 -14.86
N GLU A 129 -1.98 12.18 -15.29
CA GLU A 129 -3.19 12.14 -14.46
C GLU A 129 -3.02 11.37 -13.15
N TYR A 130 -2.06 10.44 -13.10
CA TYR A 130 -1.74 9.66 -11.90
C TYR A 130 -0.56 10.23 -11.12
N SER A 131 -0.03 11.39 -11.52
CA SER A 131 1.08 12.01 -10.81
C SER A 131 0.66 12.43 -9.39
N ALA A 132 1.55 12.19 -8.43
CA ALA A 132 1.37 12.67 -7.07
C ALA A 132 1.65 14.18 -6.94
N HIS A 133 2.37 14.77 -7.91
CA HIS A 133 2.53 16.22 -7.99
C HIS A 133 1.17 16.87 -8.30
N GLY A 134 0.78 17.83 -7.49
CA GLY A 134 -0.53 18.48 -7.59
C GLY A 134 -1.68 17.73 -6.93
N ASP A 135 -1.48 16.53 -6.43
CA ASP A 135 -2.48 15.82 -5.64
C ASP A 135 -2.57 16.43 -4.22
N ARG A 136 -3.79 16.81 -3.82
CA ARG A 136 -4.07 17.43 -2.51
C ARG A 136 -3.58 16.60 -1.32
N ARG A 137 -3.53 15.27 -1.44
CA ARG A 137 -3.03 14.37 -0.39
C ARG A 137 -1.59 14.65 -0.01
N TYR A 138 -0.81 15.13 -0.97
CA TYR A 138 0.63 15.35 -0.83
C TYR A 138 1.02 16.83 -0.87
N ALA A 139 0.05 17.74 -0.88
CA ALA A 139 0.27 19.17 -1.08
C ALA A 139 1.14 19.85 0.00
N LYS A 140 1.25 19.24 1.18
CA LYS A 140 2.08 19.75 2.28
C LYS A 140 3.51 19.23 2.26
N LEU A 141 3.82 18.32 1.34
CA LEU A 141 5.15 17.76 1.21
C LEU A 141 6.03 18.65 0.36
N ASP A 142 7.33 18.67 0.66
CA ASP A 142 8.32 19.23 -0.24
C ASP A 142 8.32 18.45 -1.56
N ASP A 143 8.42 19.16 -2.68
CA ASP A 143 8.37 18.58 -4.02
C ASP A 143 9.45 17.49 -4.23
N SER A 144 10.58 17.63 -3.56
CA SER A 144 11.70 16.68 -3.64
C SER A 144 11.40 15.29 -3.05
N VAL A 145 10.40 15.17 -2.17
CA VAL A 145 10.03 13.89 -1.56
C VAL A 145 8.85 13.22 -2.23
N ILE A 146 8.24 13.87 -3.23
CA ILE A 146 7.15 13.30 -4.03
C ILE A 146 7.77 12.47 -5.16
N PRO A 147 7.55 11.14 -5.21
CA PRO A 147 8.23 10.30 -6.19
C PRO A 147 7.64 10.42 -7.60
N ASP A 148 8.51 10.38 -8.60
CA ASP A 148 8.14 10.15 -10.01
C ASP A 148 8.28 8.67 -10.38
N ALA A 149 9.05 7.91 -9.62
CA ALA A 149 9.23 6.46 -9.68
C ALA A 149 9.94 5.97 -8.42
N GLU A 150 9.68 4.75 -8.02
CA GLU A 150 10.37 4.11 -6.90
C GLU A 150 10.87 2.70 -7.27
N ASN A 151 12.02 2.32 -6.72
CA ASN A 151 12.45 0.94 -6.57
C ASN A 151 12.20 0.48 -5.12
N LEU A 152 12.52 -0.76 -4.79
CA LEU A 152 12.32 -1.26 -3.42
C LEU A 152 13.22 -0.57 -2.39
N LYS A 153 14.42 -0.15 -2.80
CA LYS A 153 15.35 0.60 -1.94
C LYS A 153 14.74 1.93 -1.49
N VAL A 154 14.26 2.73 -2.43
CA VAL A 154 13.63 4.02 -2.16
C VAL A 154 12.34 3.85 -1.35
N THR A 155 11.56 2.81 -1.64
CA THR A 155 10.37 2.49 -0.86
C THR A 155 10.73 2.18 0.60
N LEU A 156 11.75 1.36 0.82
CA LEU A 156 12.25 1.06 2.17
C LEU A 156 12.69 2.34 2.91
N GLU A 157 13.43 3.22 2.24
CA GLU A 157 13.91 4.48 2.82
C GLU A 157 12.78 5.39 3.34
N ARG A 158 11.61 5.37 2.73
CA ARG A 158 10.45 6.13 3.22
C ARG A 158 9.57 5.38 4.23
N VAL A 159 9.57 4.07 4.20
CA VAL A 159 8.79 3.24 5.14
C VAL A 159 9.51 3.13 6.48
N LEU A 160 10.82 2.92 6.46
CA LEU A 160 11.61 2.62 7.66
C LEU A 160 11.49 3.67 8.77
N PRO A 161 11.55 4.99 8.51
CA PRO A 161 11.34 6.00 9.56
C PRO A 161 9.97 5.89 10.23
N PHE A 162 8.94 5.55 9.49
CA PHE A 162 7.60 5.37 10.04
C PHE A 162 7.51 4.13 10.94
N TRP A 163 8.18 3.05 10.55
CA TRP A 163 8.33 1.86 11.39
C TRP A 163 9.04 2.21 12.71
N GLU A 164 10.17 2.89 12.63
CA GLU A 164 11.00 3.21 13.79
C GLU A 164 10.32 4.22 14.73
N ASP A 165 9.61 5.20 14.18
CA ASP A 165 9.04 6.32 14.96
C ASP A 165 7.62 6.03 15.48
N LYS A 166 6.86 5.17 14.84
CA LYS A 166 5.45 4.91 15.13
C LYS A 166 5.17 3.46 15.51
N ILE A 167 5.46 2.53 14.63
CA ILE A 167 5.03 1.12 14.77
C ILE A 167 5.83 0.40 15.83
N ALA A 168 7.15 0.43 15.74
CA ALA A 168 8.03 -0.24 16.71
C ALA A 168 7.85 0.27 18.14
N PRO A 169 7.69 1.59 18.38
CA PRO A 169 7.38 2.08 19.72
C PRO A 169 6.08 1.54 20.30
N ASP A 170 5.01 1.43 19.49
CA ASP A 170 3.75 0.86 19.93
C ASP A 170 3.91 -0.62 20.35
N LEU A 171 4.62 -1.40 19.54
CA LEU A 171 4.91 -2.80 19.85
C LEU A 171 5.76 -2.95 21.12
N LYS A 172 6.76 -2.09 21.30
CA LYS A 172 7.60 -2.06 22.52
C LYS A 172 6.80 -1.66 23.76
N ALA A 173 5.76 -0.85 23.59
CA ALA A 173 4.84 -0.48 24.66
C ALA A 173 3.81 -1.59 24.99
N GLY A 174 3.87 -2.72 24.33
CA GLY A 174 2.96 -3.86 24.53
C GLY A 174 1.64 -3.77 23.78
N LYS A 175 1.51 -2.84 22.83
CA LYS A 175 0.29 -2.69 22.01
C LYS A 175 0.24 -3.72 20.89
N ASN A 176 -0.94 -4.30 20.69
CA ASN A 176 -1.22 -5.09 19.50
C ASN A 176 -1.54 -4.18 18.32
N VAL A 177 -0.87 -4.40 17.19
CA VAL A 177 -0.94 -3.51 16.02
C VAL A 177 -1.43 -4.26 14.79
N PHE A 178 -2.36 -3.64 14.08
CA PHE A 178 -2.80 -4.05 12.75
C PHE A 178 -2.26 -3.10 11.69
N ILE A 179 -1.69 -3.64 10.61
CA ILE A 179 -1.22 -2.86 9.47
C ILE A 179 -1.93 -3.35 8.22
N GLY A 180 -2.80 -2.51 7.66
CA GLY A 180 -3.42 -2.74 6.36
C GLY A 180 -2.69 -1.94 5.28
N ALA A 181 -1.90 -2.61 4.44
CA ALA A 181 -1.04 -1.93 3.48
C ALA A 181 -0.93 -2.68 2.14
N HIS A 182 0.23 -2.68 1.54
CA HIS A 182 0.46 -3.13 0.17
C HIS A 182 1.54 -4.20 0.11
N GLY A 183 1.66 -4.88 -1.05
CA GLY A 183 2.65 -5.94 -1.23
C GLY A 183 4.10 -5.46 -1.21
N ASN A 184 4.35 -4.18 -1.53
CA ASN A 184 5.68 -3.57 -1.58
C ASN A 184 5.76 -2.28 -0.75
N SER A 185 5.15 -2.29 0.40
CA SER A 185 5.30 -1.19 1.36
C SER A 185 5.85 -1.63 2.71
#